data_9f5f4a18d24fc82d866361fea485a8ed
#
_entry.id   9f5f4a18d24fc82d866361fea485a8ed
#
_cell.length_a   1.000
_cell.length_b   1.000
_cell.length_c   1.000
_cell.angle_alpha   90.00
_cell.angle_beta   90.00
_cell.angle_gamma   90.00
#
_symmetry.space_group_name_H-M   'P 1'
#
loop_
_entity.id
_entity.type
_entity.pdbx_description
1 polymer ?
#
loop_
_entity_poly.entity_id
_entity_poly.type
_entity_poly.pdbx_seq_one_letter_code
_entity_poly.pdbx_strand_id
1 'polypeptide(L)'
;MKNFPKVAILGNPNCGKTAIFNLLTGLNQKVSNYPGITVEKKKSKVDFKRGGSFYLEDYPGSYSIIPQSIDEKVVSDSIDDWIRQPELKPDAIIYVLDINNIRRNLYFCSQLLELQIPIIILLNMVDILDTENEIDHIKLKEQLNVYSIIPFSAVTHEGMDNLKDTLDNLF
;
A
#
# COMPACT_ATOMS: atom_id res chain seq x y z
N MET A 1 1.55 2.43 26.81
CA MET A 1 1.70 1.39 25.77
C MET A 1 2.39 2.04 24.60
N LYS A 2 3.50 1.48 24.06
CA LYS A 2 4.08 1.99 22.79
C LYS A 2 3.04 1.75 21.69
N ASN A 3 2.44 2.81 21.18
CA ASN A 3 1.62 2.70 19.95
C ASN A 3 2.59 2.48 18.79
N PHE A 4 2.54 1.29 18.18
CA PHE A 4 3.28 1.03 16.96
C PHE A 4 2.64 1.79 15.79
N PRO A 5 3.43 2.35 14.86
CA PRO A 5 2.90 2.95 13.64
C PRO A 5 1.96 1.99 12.89
N LYS A 6 0.98 2.55 12.19
CA LYS A 6 0.05 1.81 11.34
C LYS A 6 0.37 2.11 9.87
N VAL A 7 0.54 1.08 9.08
CA VAL A 7 0.77 1.18 7.64
C VAL A 7 -0.35 0.46 6.91
N ALA A 8 -1.05 1.17 6.03
CA ALA A 8 -2.07 0.59 5.17
C ALA A 8 -1.44 0.17 3.83
N ILE A 9 -1.74 -1.05 3.35
CA ILE A 9 -1.41 -1.43 1.98
C ILE A 9 -2.65 -1.33 1.12
N LEU A 10 -2.57 -0.51 0.08
CA LEU A 10 -3.64 -0.17 -0.85
C LEU A 10 -3.19 -0.36 -2.30
N GLY A 11 -4.13 -0.39 -3.21
CA GLY A 11 -3.90 -0.49 -4.65
C GLY A 11 -5.06 -1.16 -5.36
N ASN A 12 -4.98 -1.22 -6.68
CA ASN A 12 -6.04 -1.78 -7.50
C ASN A 12 -6.16 -3.30 -7.32
N PRO A 13 -7.29 -3.91 -7.69
CA PRO A 13 -7.39 -5.37 -7.79
C PRO A 13 -6.28 -5.95 -8.68
N ASN A 14 -5.73 -7.10 -8.27
CA ASN A 14 -4.71 -7.86 -9.00
C ASN A 14 -3.34 -7.16 -9.21
N CYS A 15 -3.06 -6.06 -8.52
CA CYS A 15 -1.75 -5.40 -8.59
C CYS A 15 -0.65 -6.06 -7.74
N GLY A 16 -0.95 -7.15 -7.01
CA GLY A 16 0.03 -7.90 -6.22
C GLY A 16 0.07 -7.55 -4.72
N LYS A 17 -0.90 -6.80 -4.17
CA LYS A 17 -0.96 -6.43 -2.75
C LYS A 17 -0.76 -7.60 -1.79
N THR A 18 -1.54 -8.67 -1.97
CA THR A 18 -1.50 -9.85 -1.09
C THR A 18 -0.14 -10.54 -1.13
N ALA A 19 0.51 -10.60 -2.29
CA ALA A 19 1.86 -11.15 -2.41
C ALA A 19 2.86 -10.32 -1.62
N ILE A 20 2.82 -9.00 -1.76
CA ILE A 20 3.68 -8.06 -1.03
C ILE A 20 3.41 -8.10 0.47
N PHE A 21 2.13 -8.15 0.88
CA PHE A 21 1.75 -8.31 2.28
C PHE A 21 2.35 -9.59 2.87
N ASN A 22 2.23 -10.72 2.19
CA ASN A 22 2.77 -12.00 2.62
C ASN A 22 4.31 -11.97 2.71
N LEU A 23 4.99 -11.32 1.77
CA LEU A 23 6.44 -11.16 1.80
C LEU A 23 6.92 -10.34 3.00
N LEU A 24 6.22 -9.25 3.32
CA LEU A 24 6.57 -8.39 4.47
C LEU A 24 6.27 -9.06 5.81
N THR A 25 5.22 -9.87 5.89
CA THR A 25 4.73 -10.45 7.14
C THR A 25 5.26 -11.86 7.40
N GLY A 26 5.91 -12.51 6.42
CA GLY A 26 6.33 -13.92 6.50
C GLY A 26 5.15 -14.86 6.74
N LEU A 27 3.96 -14.53 6.21
CA LEU A 27 2.69 -15.25 6.40
C LEU A 27 2.14 -15.23 7.85
N ASN A 28 2.76 -14.49 8.75
CA ASN A 28 2.30 -14.30 10.13
C ASN A 28 1.21 -13.22 10.18
N GLN A 29 -0.03 -13.61 9.87
CA GLN A 29 -1.15 -12.67 9.81
C GLN A 29 -2.28 -13.07 10.75
N LYS A 30 -2.96 -12.06 11.31
CA LYS A 30 -4.26 -12.24 11.95
C LYS A 30 -5.32 -11.94 10.90
N VAL A 31 -6.21 -12.90 10.67
CA VAL A 31 -7.35 -12.76 9.76
C VAL A 31 -8.62 -12.60 10.60
N SER A 32 -9.42 -11.62 10.26
CA SER A 32 -10.76 -11.38 10.82
C SER A 32 -11.63 -10.86 9.68
N ASN A 33 -12.93 -10.72 9.91
CA ASN A 33 -13.79 -10.06 8.94
C ASN A 33 -14.01 -8.60 9.33
N TYR A 34 -14.27 -7.75 8.33
CA TYR A 34 -14.79 -6.42 8.59
C TYR A 34 -16.19 -6.52 9.22
N PRO A 35 -16.58 -5.63 10.14
CA PRO A 35 -17.86 -5.71 10.84
C PRO A 35 -19.05 -5.78 9.87
N GLY A 36 -19.87 -6.82 10.02
CA GLY A 36 -21.11 -6.97 9.26
C GLY A 36 -20.99 -7.47 7.83
N ILE A 37 -19.79 -7.82 7.36
CA ILE A 37 -19.57 -8.34 6.01
C ILE A 37 -18.59 -9.51 5.99
N THR A 38 -18.56 -10.27 4.88
CA THR A 38 -17.70 -11.46 4.71
C THR A 38 -16.30 -11.13 4.18
N VAL A 39 -15.95 -9.85 4.08
CA VAL A 39 -14.63 -9.41 3.58
C VAL A 39 -13.58 -9.60 4.66
N GLU A 40 -12.47 -10.23 4.30
CA GLU A 40 -11.35 -10.49 5.22
C GLU A 40 -10.55 -9.21 5.51
N LYS A 41 -10.30 -8.98 6.79
CA LYS A 41 -9.32 -7.99 7.27
C LYS A 41 -8.06 -8.72 7.70
N LYS A 42 -6.94 -8.41 7.05
CA LYS A 42 -5.63 -8.97 7.37
C LYS A 42 -4.77 -7.90 8.02
N LYS A 43 -4.23 -8.26 9.18
CA LYS A 43 -3.35 -7.39 9.95
C LYS A 43 -2.18 -8.20 10.48
N SER A 44 -0.98 -7.66 10.40
CA SER A 44 0.21 -8.27 10.97
C SER A 44 1.12 -7.23 11.61
N LYS A 45 1.91 -7.68 12.56
CA LYS A 45 3.02 -6.92 13.12
C LYS A 45 4.28 -7.25 12.30
N VAL A 46 4.95 -6.21 11.82
CA VAL A 46 6.19 -6.31 11.04
C VAL A 46 7.29 -5.58 11.78
N ASP A 47 8.48 -6.17 11.82
CA ASP A 47 9.62 -5.56 12.49
C ASP A 47 10.45 -4.71 11.51
N PHE A 48 10.92 -3.56 11.98
CA PHE A 48 11.88 -2.72 11.27
C PHE A 48 13.30 -3.33 11.32
N LYS A 49 14.12 -3.06 10.32
CA LYS A 49 15.54 -3.49 10.31
C LYS A 49 16.33 -2.89 11.48
N ARG A 50 16.03 -1.65 11.85
CA ARG A 50 16.73 -0.90 12.93
C ARG A 50 16.13 -1.11 14.31
N GLY A 51 15.19 -2.04 14.44
CA GLY A 51 14.48 -2.32 15.70
C GLY A 51 13.19 -1.51 15.85
N GLY A 52 12.25 -2.05 16.60
CA GLY A 52 10.87 -1.56 16.66
C GLY A 52 9.99 -2.32 15.67
N SER A 53 8.72 -1.93 15.59
CA SER A 53 7.75 -2.63 14.76
C SER A 53 6.64 -1.68 14.33
N PHE A 54 5.88 -2.07 13.31
CA PHE A 54 4.66 -1.41 12.88
C PHE A 54 3.54 -2.43 12.61
N TYR A 55 2.31 -1.98 12.53
CA TYR A 55 1.20 -2.80 12.08
C TYR A 55 0.95 -2.56 10.60
N LEU A 56 0.98 -3.63 9.81
CA LEU A 56 0.60 -3.62 8.40
C LEU A 56 -0.84 -4.14 8.28
N GLU A 57 -1.71 -3.36 7.65
CA GLU A 57 -3.11 -3.72 7.37
C GLU A 57 -3.33 -3.83 5.86
N ASP A 58 -3.79 -5.01 5.39
CA ASP A 58 -4.13 -5.25 3.98
C ASP A 58 -5.58 -4.86 3.72
N TYR A 59 -5.78 -3.99 2.75
CA TYR A 59 -7.10 -3.53 2.32
C TYR A 59 -7.49 -4.20 1.00
N PRO A 60 -8.78 -4.44 0.77
CA PRO A 60 -9.27 -4.92 -0.52
C PRO A 60 -8.81 -4.05 -1.68
N GLY A 61 -8.75 -4.64 -2.88
CA GLY A 61 -8.43 -3.88 -4.08
C GLY A 61 -9.54 -2.90 -4.43
N SER A 62 -9.18 -1.66 -4.76
CA SER A 62 -10.12 -0.65 -5.19
C SER A 62 -9.59 0.14 -6.38
N TYR A 63 -10.49 0.58 -7.27
CA TYR A 63 -10.15 1.45 -8.38
C TYR A 63 -10.39 2.93 -8.08
N SER A 64 -11.14 3.21 -7.01
CA SER A 64 -11.58 4.55 -6.65
C SER A 64 -12.06 4.57 -5.19
N ILE A 65 -12.16 5.77 -4.59
CA ILE A 65 -12.87 5.98 -3.33
C ILE A 65 -14.38 5.82 -3.46
N ILE A 66 -14.93 5.85 -4.69
CA ILE A 66 -16.35 5.61 -4.96
C ILE A 66 -16.53 4.11 -5.21
N PRO A 67 -17.16 3.37 -4.28
CA PRO A 67 -17.22 1.92 -4.36
C PRO A 67 -18.22 1.43 -5.38
N GLN A 68 -17.86 0.38 -6.13
CA GLN A 68 -18.74 -0.34 -7.04
C GLN A 68 -19.01 -1.78 -6.59
N SER A 69 -18.36 -2.23 -5.52
CA SER A 69 -18.51 -3.55 -4.92
C SER A 69 -18.50 -3.47 -3.39
N ILE A 70 -18.85 -4.57 -2.73
CA ILE A 70 -18.78 -4.67 -1.27
C ILE A 70 -17.34 -4.55 -0.78
N ASP A 71 -16.38 -5.13 -1.50
CA ASP A 71 -14.96 -5.06 -1.15
C ASP A 71 -14.44 -3.61 -1.25
N GLU A 72 -14.79 -2.90 -2.33
CA GLU A 72 -14.42 -1.49 -2.50
C GLU A 72 -15.11 -0.60 -1.46
N LYS A 73 -16.33 -0.97 -1.01
CA LYS A 73 -17.02 -0.25 0.06
C LYS A 73 -16.23 -0.26 1.37
N VAL A 74 -15.55 -1.36 1.69
CA VAL A 74 -14.66 -1.43 2.88
C VAL A 74 -13.58 -0.37 2.82
N VAL A 75 -12.97 -0.19 1.64
CA VAL A 75 -11.93 0.83 1.44
C VAL A 75 -12.50 2.23 1.57
N SER A 76 -13.65 2.49 0.93
CA SER A 76 -14.36 3.76 1.01
C SER A 76 -14.74 4.12 2.44
N ASP A 77 -15.38 3.20 3.16
CA ASP A 77 -15.80 3.41 4.56
C ASP A 77 -14.57 3.67 5.46
N SER A 78 -13.46 2.95 5.24
CA SER A 78 -12.22 3.16 5.99
C SER A 78 -11.61 4.55 5.72
N ILE A 79 -11.62 5.02 4.48
CA ILE A 79 -11.15 6.36 4.13
C ILE A 79 -12.05 7.43 4.76
N ASP A 80 -13.36 7.25 4.76
CA ASP A 80 -14.30 8.12 5.44
C ASP A 80 -14.02 8.18 6.95
N ASP A 81 -13.75 7.03 7.58
CA ASP A 81 -13.36 6.96 8.99
C ASP A 81 -12.05 7.71 9.25
N TRP A 82 -11.05 7.61 8.40
CA TRP A 82 -9.78 8.33 8.51
C TRP A 82 -9.96 9.85 8.42
N ILE A 83 -10.93 10.31 7.61
CA ILE A 83 -11.24 11.73 7.49
C ILE A 83 -11.97 12.25 8.74
N ARG A 84 -12.93 11.47 9.26
CA ARG A 84 -13.76 11.87 10.40
C ARG A 84 -13.08 11.67 11.75
N GLN A 85 -12.19 10.68 11.86
CA GLN A 85 -11.51 10.25 13.09
C GLN A 85 -10.01 10.15 12.84
N PRO A 86 -9.25 11.25 13.01
CA PRO A 86 -7.81 11.28 12.70
C PRO A 86 -6.97 10.22 13.41
N GLU A 87 -7.42 9.74 14.58
CA GLU A 87 -6.76 8.66 15.33
C GLU A 87 -6.84 7.28 14.66
N LEU A 88 -7.77 7.08 13.72
CA LEU A 88 -7.88 5.87 12.92
C LEU A 88 -6.98 5.89 11.68
N LYS A 89 -6.53 7.09 11.30
CA LYS A 89 -5.71 7.31 10.12
C LYS A 89 -4.40 6.49 10.20
N PRO A 90 -3.96 5.85 9.12
CA PRO A 90 -2.65 5.23 9.11
C PRO A 90 -1.55 6.29 9.07
N ASP A 91 -0.39 5.95 9.62
CA ASP A 91 0.78 6.82 9.62
C ASP A 91 1.50 6.84 8.27
N ALA A 92 1.28 5.81 7.44
CA ALA A 92 1.74 5.74 6.05
C ALA A 92 0.87 4.81 5.21
N ILE A 93 0.93 5.00 3.89
CA ILE A 93 0.32 4.13 2.89
C ILE A 93 1.41 3.52 2.01
N ILE A 94 1.41 2.20 1.86
CA ILE A 94 2.08 1.49 0.78
C ILE A 94 1.05 1.34 -0.34
N TYR A 95 1.24 2.05 -1.44
CA TYR A 95 0.38 1.96 -2.61
C TYR A 95 1.02 1.07 -3.67
N VAL A 96 0.38 -0.08 -3.93
CA VAL A 96 0.87 -1.03 -4.93
C VAL A 96 0.26 -0.70 -6.29
N LEU A 97 1.12 -0.39 -7.24
CA LEU A 97 0.78 0.00 -8.60
C LEU A 97 1.30 -1.05 -9.58
N ASP A 98 0.40 -1.59 -10.41
CA ASP A 98 0.77 -2.44 -11.53
C ASP A 98 1.37 -1.58 -12.65
N ILE A 99 2.65 -1.79 -12.95
CA ILE A 99 3.40 -0.98 -13.91
C ILE A 99 2.83 -1.06 -15.33
N ASN A 100 2.18 -2.16 -15.69
CA ASN A 100 1.56 -2.34 -17.02
C ASN A 100 0.23 -1.56 -17.15
N ASN A 101 -0.36 -1.15 -16.03
CA ASN A 101 -1.64 -0.45 -15.97
C ASN A 101 -1.54 0.91 -15.26
N ILE A 102 -0.41 1.60 -15.39
CA ILE A 102 -0.05 2.78 -14.61
C ILE A 102 -1.12 3.87 -14.66
N ARG A 103 -1.65 4.20 -15.83
CA ARG A 103 -2.66 5.26 -15.99
C ARG A 103 -3.93 4.99 -15.19
N ARG A 104 -4.40 3.74 -15.20
CA ARG A 104 -5.59 3.32 -14.46
C ARG A 104 -5.33 3.33 -12.96
N ASN A 105 -4.14 2.89 -12.55
CA ASN A 105 -3.77 2.79 -11.16
C ASN A 105 -3.53 4.17 -10.52
N LEU A 106 -3.02 5.13 -11.29
CA LEU A 106 -2.79 6.49 -10.79
C LEU A 106 -4.08 7.24 -10.44
N TYR A 107 -5.23 6.86 -10.99
CA TYR A 107 -6.49 7.51 -10.66
C TYR A 107 -6.85 7.36 -9.17
N PHE A 108 -6.81 6.14 -8.63
CA PHE A 108 -7.05 5.93 -7.19
C PHE A 108 -5.93 6.53 -6.34
N CYS A 109 -4.69 6.41 -6.80
CA CYS A 109 -3.55 7.02 -6.12
C CYS A 109 -3.74 8.54 -5.94
N SER A 110 -4.18 9.24 -6.99
CA SER A 110 -4.40 10.69 -6.92
C SER A 110 -5.46 11.09 -5.89
N GLN A 111 -6.48 10.27 -5.70
CA GLN A 111 -7.49 10.49 -4.65
C GLN A 111 -6.91 10.30 -3.24
N LEU A 112 -6.00 9.33 -3.06
CA LEU A 112 -5.34 9.08 -1.78
C LEU A 112 -4.37 10.21 -1.39
N LEU A 113 -3.79 10.93 -2.35
CA LEU A 113 -2.90 12.07 -2.09
C LEU A 113 -3.60 13.19 -1.30
N GLU A 114 -4.91 13.37 -1.50
CA GLU A 114 -5.72 14.37 -0.80
C GLU A 114 -5.80 14.11 0.73
N LEU A 115 -5.51 12.88 1.16
CA LEU A 115 -5.53 12.51 2.58
C LEU A 115 -4.32 13.04 3.35
N GLN A 116 -3.30 13.55 2.66
CA GLN A 116 -2.04 14.05 3.25
C GLN A 116 -1.36 13.03 4.18
N ILE A 117 -1.39 11.77 3.78
CA ILE A 117 -0.67 10.67 4.43
C ILE A 117 0.60 10.41 3.60
N PRO A 118 1.76 10.17 4.21
CA PRO A 118 2.95 9.74 3.47
C PRO A 118 2.65 8.49 2.63
N ILE A 119 2.86 8.58 1.30
CA ILE A 119 2.63 7.46 0.37
C ILE A 119 3.96 6.96 -0.16
N ILE A 120 4.18 5.65 -0.04
CA ILE A 120 5.25 4.91 -0.70
C ILE A 120 4.61 4.14 -1.85
N ILE A 121 4.94 4.47 -3.09
CA ILE A 121 4.45 3.75 -4.27
C ILE A 121 5.41 2.60 -4.58
N LEU A 122 4.88 1.39 -4.68
CA LEU A 122 5.57 0.24 -5.24
C LEU A 122 5.13 0.06 -6.69
N LEU A 123 6.04 0.31 -7.64
CA LEU A 123 5.84 0.00 -9.05
C LEU A 123 6.07 -1.49 -9.24
N ASN A 124 5.03 -2.30 -8.99
CA ASN A 124 5.14 -3.75 -9.01
C ASN A 124 5.13 -4.32 -10.43
N MET A 125 5.66 -5.53 -10.57
CA MET A 125 5.77 -6.29 -11.84
C MET A 125 6.86 -5.74 -12.78
N VAL A 126 7.94 -5.17 -12.23
CA VAL A 126 9.07 -4.70 -13.06
C VAL A 126 9.79 -5.85 -13.76
N ASP A 127 9.69 -7.07 -13.26
CA ASP A 127 10.25 -8.29 -13.84
C ASP A 127 9.66 -8.68 -15.20
N ILE A 128 8.50 -8.12 -15.55
CA ILE A 128 7.83 -8.40 -16.85
C ILE A 128 7.77 -7.16 -17.76
N LEU A 129 8.49 -6.09 -17.40
CA LEU A 129 8.61 -4.92 -18.28
C LEU A 129 9.58 -5.19 -19.43
N ASP A 130 9.16 -4.86 -20.65
CA ASP A 130 10.08 -4.69 -21.75
C ASP A 130 10.96 -3.47 -21.52
N THR A 131 12.26 -3.63 -21.70
CA THR A 131 13.30 -2.61 -21.47
C THR A 131 13.11 -1.31 -22.26
N GLU A 132 12.22 -1.30 -23.26
CA GLU A 132 11.90 -0.11 -24.06
C GLU A 132 10.96 0.89 -23.37
N ASN A 133 10.31 0.51 -22.27
CA ASN A 133 9.34 1.35 -21.53
C ASN A 133 9.84 1.71 -20.13
N GLU A 134 11.03 2.25 -20.03
CA GLU A 134 11.58 2.69 -18.75
C GLU A 134 10.78 3.87 -18.19
N ILE A 135 10.16 3.67 -17.02
CA ILE A 135 9.42 4.73 -16.35
C ILE A 135 10.39 5.57 -15.54
N ASP A 136 10.44 6.87 -15.83
CA ASP A 136 11.17 7.82 -15.01
C ASP A 136 10.48 8.00 -13.64
N HIS A 137 10.79 7.08 -12.73
CA HIS A 137 10.22 7.05 -11.38
C HIS A 137 10.66 8.25 -10.52
N ILE A 138 11.78 8.92 -10.85
CA ILE A 138 12.23 10.12 -10.16
C ILE A 138 11.30 11.28 -10.51
N LYS A 139 11.08 11.50 -11.80
CA LYS A 139 10.16 12.53 -12.28
C LYS A 139 8.71 12.28 -11.81
N LEU A 140 8.29 11.02 -11.81
CA LEU A 140 6.96 10.64 -11.33
C LEU A 140 6.80 10.94 -9.82
N LYS A 141 7.84 10.69 -9.02
CA LYS A 141 7.86 11.02 -7.58
C LYS A 141 7.67 12.53 -7.35
N GLU A 142 8.41 13.36 -8.10
CA GLU A 142 8.31 14.81 -8.02
C GLU A 142 6.91 15.31 -8.40
N GLN A 143 6.35 14.79 -9.49
CA GLN A 143 5.04 15.18 -9.99
C GLN A 143 3.90 14.79 -9.02
N LEU A 144 3.97 13.62 -8.39
CA LEU A 144 2.97 13.15 -7.46
C LEU A 144 3.19 13.66 -6.04
N ASN A 145 4.35 14.23 -5.74
CA ASN A 145 4.74 14.67 -4.39
C ASN A 145 4.56 13.57 -3.33
N VAL A 146 4.97 12.34 -3.65
CA VAL A 146 4.91 11.19 -2.75
C VAL A 146 6.22 11.02 -1.98
N TYR A 147 6.17 10.30 -0.86
CA TYR A 147 7.35 10.06 -0.02
C TYR A 147 8.44 9.30 -0.78
N SER A 148 8.07 8.21 -1.45
CA SER A 148 8.98 7.40 -2.26
C SER A 148 8.28 6.67 -3.38
N ILE A 149 9.01 6.38 -4.47
CA ILE A 149 8.60 5.43 -5.51
C ILE A 149 9.70 4.39 -5.64
N ILE A 150 9.32 3.11 -5.58
CA ILE A 150 10.26 1.98 -5.56
C ILE A 150 9.86 1.02 -6.67
N PRO A 151 10.72 0.80 -7.69
CA PRO A 151 10.58 -0.35 -8.58
C PRO A 151 10.56 -1.64 -7.77
N PHE A 152 9.59 -2.50 -8.02
CA PHE A 152 9.34 -3.68 -7.20
C PHE A 152 8.92 -4.90 -8.01
N SER A 153 9.35 -6.08 -7.59
CA SER A 153 8.78 -7.34 -8.05
C SER A 153 8.49 -8.25 -6.85
N ALA A 154 7.23 -8.61 -6.69
CA ALA A 154 6.82 -9.57 -5.68
C ALA A 154 7.31 -11.01 -5.99
N VAL A 155 7.71 -11.28 -7.24
CA VAL A 155 8.19 -12.59 -7.70
C VAL A 155 9.69 -12.73 -7.46
N THR A 156 10.48 -11.75 -7.88
CA THR A 156 11.95 -11.75 -7.76
C THR A 156 12.44 -11.16 -6.44
N HIS A 157 11.57 -10.52 -5.67
CA HIS A 157 11.87 -9.75 -4.44
C HIS A 157 12.72 -8.50 -4.70
N GLU A 158 12.84 -8.06 -5.94
CA GLU A 158 13.48 -6.80 -6.28
C GLU A 158 12.79 -5.64 -5.55
N GLY A 159 13.54 -4.68 -5.04
CA GLY A 159 13.04 -3.53 -4.30
C GLY A 159 12.69 -3.79 -2.83
N MET A 160 12.73 -5.05 -2.33
CA MET A 160 12.36 -5.39 -0.96
C MET A 160 13.24 -4.68 0.09
N ASP A 161 14.56 -4.65 -0.13
CA ASP A 161 15.48 -3.97 0.78
C ASP A 161 15.26 -2.46 0.77
N ASN A 162 15.03 -1.87 -0.41
CA ASN A 162 14.71 -0.46 -0.56
C ASN A 162 13.40 -0.10 0.18
N LEU A 163 12.38 -0.96 0.11
CA LEU A 163 11.13 -0.77 0.84
C LEU A 163 11.35 -0.79 2.35
N LYS A 164 12.10 -1.76 2.86
CA LYS A 164 12.41 -1.87 4.30
C LYS A 164 13.20 -0.66 4.78
N ASP A 165 14.21 -0.22 4.03
CA ASP A 165 15.01 0.96 4.37
C ASP A 165 14.17 2.25 4.29
N THR A 166 13.24 2.33 3.35
CA THR A 166 12.32 3.47 3.22
C THR A 166 11.38 3.55 4.43
N LEU A 167 10.84 2.41 4.88
CA LEU A 167 9.99 2.34 6.07
C LEU A 167 10.78 2.67 7.35
N ASP A 168 12.02 2.16 7.48
CA ASP A 168 12.90 2.46 8.61
C ASP A 168 13.29 3.95 8.70
N ASN A 169 13.32 4.65 7.57
CA ASN A 169 13.65 6.09 7.51
C ASN A 169 12.42 6.98 7.70
N LEU A 170 11.22 6.45 7.49
CA LEU A 170 9.97 7.19 7.66
C LEU A 170 9.58 7.28 9.14
N PHE A 171 9.94 6.28 9.94
CA PHE A 171 9.59 6.14 11.36
C PHE A 171 10.80 6.14 12.28
#